data_d3a15dedfba79e8d6c829ddac235f77a
#
_entry.id   d3a15dedfba79e8d6c829ddac235f77a
#
_cell.length_a   1.000
_cell.length_b   1.000
_cell.length_c   1.000
_cell.angle_alpha   90.00
_cell.angle_beta   90.00
_cell.angle_gamma   90.00
#
_symmetry.space_group_name_H-M   'P 1'
#
loop_
_entity.id
_entity.type
_entity.pdbx_description
1 polymer ?
#
loop_
_entity_poly.entity_id
_entity_poly.type
_entity_poly.pdbx_seq_one_letter_code
_entity_poly.pdbx_strand_id
1 'polypeptide(L)'
;MRYLTHFAESDKSESDTGAQQADTLIILLHGAYQQPEDFIEQGFVSTLQERELAIDLVMAELSFSHIADRTALTEIHNDLVLPAIAVGYKKIWLTGISVGGYVAIAYANRYAAQLAGLLLLAPYPGNRITTGEIALAGGVKAWMPDSIAEDDTELSNWNWLKTHADCADIEVYLGYGRDDRFADGHLMMAQILPKHRVDRIAGEHTWPVWHQLWCNFLDNRFVEKSIIKNQLVKANHA
;
A
#
# COMPACT_ATOMS: atom_id res chain seq x y z
N MET A 1 -2.45 18.94 1.50
CA MET A 1 -2.89 17.91 0.51
C MET A 1 -4.40 17.75 0.54
N ARG A 2 -5.12 17.67 -0.61
CA ARG A 2 -6.56 17.32 -0.65
C ARG A 2 -6.74 15.83 -0.43
N TYR A 3 -7.78 15.43 0.30
CA TYR A 3 -8.12 14.02 0.50
C TYR A 3 -9.62 13.84 0.83
N LEU A 4 -10.10 12.61 0.64
CA LEU A 4 -11.41 12.15 1.07
C LEU A 4 -11.23 11.13 2.20
N THR A 5 -12.22 11.02 3.07
CA THR A 5 -12.23 10.07 4.17
C THR A 5 -13.45 9.17 4.12
N HIS A 6 -13.27 7.93 4.55
CA HIS A 6 -14.36 7.03 4.89
C HIS A 6 -14.04 6.39 6.24
N PHE A 7 -14.94 6.54 7.19
CA PHE A 7 -14.81 5.94 8.51
C PHE A 7 -15.70 4.71 8.60
N ALA A 8 -15.16 3.63 9.17
CA ALA A 8 -15.92 2.42 9.44
C ALA A 8 -17.10 2.72 10.37
N GLU A 9 -18.25 2.12 10.10
CA GLU A 9 -19.38 2.22 11.01
C GLU A 9 -19.03 1.49 12.30
N SER A 10 -19.00 2.21 13.43
CA SER A 10 -18.89 1.55 14.74
C SER A 10 -20.22 0.91 15.08
N ASP A 11 -20.20 -0.34 15.57
CA ASP A 11 -21.37 -0.98 16.17
C ASP A 11 -21.94 -0.05 17.25
N LYS A 12 -23.04 0.62 16.93
CA LYS A 12 -23.79 1.44 17.89
C LYS A 12 -24.56 0.51 18.83
N SER A 13 -23.91 0.05 19.89
CA SER A 13 -24.68 -0.27 21.09
C SER A 13 -25.13 1.04 21.72
N GLU A 14 -26.41 1.22 21.94
CA GLU A 14 -27.08 2.46 22.39
C GLU A 14 -26.60 3.04 23.74
N SER A 15 -25.52 2.51 24.31
CA SER A 15 -25.03 2.88 25.65
C SER A 15 -23.66 3.55 25.69
N ASP A 16 -22.96 3.72 24.55
CA ASP A 16 -21.60 4.30 24.59
C ASP A 16 -21.55 5.62 23.78
N THR A 17 -21.31 6.73 24.48
CA THR A 17 -21.29 8.11 23.93
C THR A 17 -20.02 8.45 23.14
N GLY A 18 -19.19 7.47 22.80
CA GLY A 18 -17.99 7.63 21.99
C GLY A 18 -17.97 6.62 20.83
N ALA A 19 -18.12 7.07 19.59
CA ALA A 19 -17.83 6.22 18.44
C ALA A 19 -16.41 5.68 18.56
N GLN A 20 -16.25 4.37 18.68
CA GLN A 20 -14.91 3.76 18.79
C GLN A 20 -14.22 3.88 17.44
N GLN A 21 -13.16 4.66 17.38
CA GLN A 21 -12.32 4.81 16.19
C GLN A 21 -11.67 3.46 15.82
N ALA A 22 -11.59 3.16 14.55
CA ALA A 22 -10.86 1.98 14.08
C ALA A 22 -9.37 2.03 14.50
N ASP A 23 -8.81 0.89 14.89
CA ASP A 23 -7.37 0.80 15.19
C ASP A 23 -6.48 0.92 13.94
N THR A 24 -7.05 0.70 12.77
CA THR A 24 -6.34 0.65 11.49
C THR A 24 -6.82 1.72 10.54
N LEU A 25 -5.87 2.47 10.00
CA LEU A 25 -6.06 3.40 8.88
C LEU A 25 -5.35 2.89 7.65
N ILE A 26 -6.01 2.92 6.49
CA ILE A 26 -5.36 2.71 5.20
C ILE A 26 -5.43 4.01 4.39
N ILE A 27 -4.27 4.52 3.98
CA ILE A 27 -4.14 5.68 3.11
C ILE A 27 -3.96 5.17 1.68
N LEU A 28 -4.86 5.57 0.78
CA LEU A 28 -4.88 5.18 -0.63
C LEU A 28 -4.28 6.29 -1.49
N LEU A 29 -3.32 5.95 -2.32
CA LEU A 29 -2.65 6.82 -3.28
C LEU A 29 -2.97 6.35 -4.70
N HIS A 30 -3.65 7.20 -5.46
CA HIS A 30 -4.09 6.87 -6.83
C HIS A 30 -2.95 6.88 -7.86
N GLY A 31 -3.21 6.30 -9.03
CA GLY A 31 -2.32 6.32 -10.18
C GLY A 31 -2.34 7.67 -10.93
N ALA A 32 -1.54 7.75 -11.99
CA ALA A 32 -1.51 8.93 -12.87
C ALA A 32 -2.88 9.17 -13.53
N TYR A 33 -3.27 10.45 -13.63
CA TYR A 33 -4.55 10.88 -14.24
C TYR A 33 -5.81 10.41 -13.52
N GLN A 34 -5.70 9.96 -12.27
CA GLN A 34 -6.79 9.51 -11.42
C GLN A 34 -7.03 10.52 -10.31
N GLN A 35 -8.11 10.31 -9.54
CA GLN A 35 -8.55 11.16 -8.44
C GLN A 35 -8.94 10.31 -7.23
N PRO A 36 -8.99 10.87 -6.02
CA PRO A 36 -9.45 10.15 -4.83
C PRO A 36 -10.84 9.53 -4.97
N GLU A 37 -11.74 10.20 -5.71
CA GLU A 37 -13.11 9.76 -5.98
C GLU A 37 -13.17 8.42 -6.71
N ASP A 38 -12.18 8.14 -7.58
CA ASP A 38 -12.13 6.90 -8.34
C ASP A 38 -12.10 5.67 -7.42
N PHE A 39 -11.48 5.74 -6.25
CA PHE A 39 -11.50 4.64 -5.28
C PHE A 39 -12.92 4.31 -4.80
N ILE A 40 -13.77 5.33 -4.65
CA ILE A 40 -15.18 5.14 -4.26
C ILE A 40 -15.94 4.50 -5.43
N GLU A 41 -15.80 5.07 -6.62
CA GLU A 41 -16.49 4.63 -7.84
C GLU A 41 -16.08 3.19 -8.25
N GLN A 42 -14.83 2.82 -8.00
CA GLN A 42 -14.28 1.49 -8.32
C GLN A 42 -14.42 0.47 -7.17
N GLY A 43 -15.20 0.79 -6.13
CA GLY A 43 -15.62 -0.17 -5.12
C GLY A 43 -14.64 -0.43 -3.98
N PHE A 44 -13.56 0.32 -3.83
CA PHE A 44 -12.61 0.11 -2.73
C PHE A 44 -13.25 0.33 -1.36
N VAL A 45 -14.13 1.32 -1.26
CA VAL A 45 -14.88 1.61 -0.02
C VAL A 45 -15.94 0.54 0.24
N SER A 46 -16.80 0.23 -0.76
CA SER A 46 -17.86 -0.76 -0.59
C SER A 46 -17.32 -2.16 -0.22
N THR A 47 -16.13 -2.50 -0.72
CA THR A 47 -15.45 -3.74 -0.36
C THR A 47 -15.19 -3.88 1.15
N LEU A 48 -14.83 -2.80 1.85
CA LEU A 48 -14.67 -2.81 3.31
C LEU A 48 -16.01 -2.96 4.03
N GLN A 49 -17.04 -2.26 3.55
CA GLN A 49 -18.39 -2.31 4.11
C GLN A 49 -18.99 -3.72 3.98
N GLU A 50 -18.89 -4.34 2.80
CA GLU A 50 -19.35 -5.70 2.54
C GLU A 50 -18.67 -6.77 3.43
N ARG A 51 -17.45 -6.49 3.90
CA ARG A 51 -16.67 -7.36 4.78
C ARG A 51 -16.76 -6.99 6.26
N GLU A 52 -17.53 -5.94 6.58
CA GLU A 52 -17.69 -5.42 7.95
C GLU A 52 -16.33 -5.19 8.65
N LEU A 53 -15.34 -4.68 7.89
CA LEU A 53 -14.00 -4.44 8.42
C LEU A 53 -13.94 -3.10 9.13
N ALA A 54 -13.53 -3.10 10.40
CA ALA A 54 -13.26 -1.90 11.19
C ALA A 54 -11.94 -1.24 10.74
N ILE A 55 -11.94 -0.68 9.54
CA ILE A 55 -10.80 -0.02 8.90
C ILE A 55 -11.26 1.32 8.34
N ASP A 56 -10.59 2.39 8.72
CA ASP A 56 -10.82 3.71 8.16
C ASP A 56 -9.96 3.92 6.90
N LEU A 57 -10.48 4.68 5.94
CA LEU A 57 -9.78 5.03 4.71
C LEU A 57 -9.54 6.54 4.61
N VAL A 58 -8.37 6.89 4.11
CA VAL A 58 -8.04 8.20 3.55
C VAL A 58 -7.62 7.99 2.11
N MET A 59 -8.30 8.65 1.17
CA MET A 59 -7.98 8.65 -0.25
C MET A 59 -7.34 9.99 -0.58
N ALA A 60 -6.03 10.01 -0.80
CA ALA A 60 -5.24 11.23 -0.97
C ALA A 60 -5.03 11.59 -2.44
N GLU A 61 -5.07 12.87 -2.73
CA GLU A 61 -4.79 13.40 -4.07
C GLU A 61 -3.28 13.51 -4.30
N LEU A 62 -2.80 12.84 -5.35
CA LEU A 62 -1.44 12.98 -5.86
C LEU A 62 -1.45 13.79 -7.13
N SER A 63 -1.13 15.07 -7.06
CA SER A 63 -0.92 15.88 -8.28
C SER A 63 0.48 15.64 -8.87
N PHE A 64 0.62 15.85 -10.17
CA PHE A 64 1.93 15.81 -10.82
C PHE A 64 2.91 16.84 -10.25
N SER A 65 2.43 18.01 -9.80
CA SER A 65 3.27 19.00 -9.12
C SER A 65 3.84 18.44 -7.82
N HIS A 66 3.05 17.80 -6.98
CA HIS A 66 3.52 17.20 -5.73
C HIS A 66 4.66 16.19 -5.95
N ILE A 67 4.57 15.42 -7.05
CA ILE A 67 5.61 14.43 -7.40
C ILE A 67 6.85 15.14 -7.97
N ALA A 68 6.65 16.08 -8.90
CA ALA A 68 7.74 16.83 -9.55
C ALA A 68 8.52 17.68 -8.54
N ASP A 69 7.83 18.37 -7.65
CA ASP A 69 8.42 19.25 -6.62
C ASP A 69 8.88 18.45 -5.39
N ARG A 70 8.66 17.14 -5.38
CA ARG A 70 8.98 16.20 -4.27
C ARG A 70 8.33 16.58 -2.95
N THR A 71 7.21 17.31 -2.99
CA THR A 71 6.46 17.70 -1.79
C THR A 71 5.55 16.58 -1.30
N ALA A 72 5.18 15.63 -2.18
CA ALA A 72 4.23 14.56 -1.88
C ALA A 72 4.56 13.82 -0.57
N LEU A 73 5.83 13.44 -0.36
CA LEU A 73 6.23 12.69 0.84
C LEU A 73 6.04 13.50 2.12
N THR A 74 6.39 14.79 2.08
CA THR A 74 6.25 15.69 3.21
C THR A 74 4.78 15.99 3.51
N GLU A 75 3.96 16.16 2.47
CA GLU A 75 2.52 16.38 2.63
C GLU A 75 1.80 15.13 3.15
N ILE A 76 2.07 13.93 2.63
CA ILE A 76 1.55 12.68 3.19
C ILE A 76 1.93 12.57 4.67
N HIS A 77 3.17 12.90 5.02
CA HIS A 77 3.65 12.81 6.40
C HIS A 77 2.93 13.79 7.32
N ASN A 78 2.94 15.08 6.96
CA ASN A 78 2.43 16.14 7.82
C ASN A 78 0.91 16.21 7.86
N ASP A 79 0.24 15.99 6.72
CA ASP A 79 -1.20 16.20 6.60
C ASP A 79 -2.01 14.94 6.90
N LEU A 80 -1.42 13.73 6.75
CA LEU A 80 -2.13 12.47 6.92
C LEU A 80 -1.56 11.59 8.03
N VAL A 81 -0.27 11.26 7.99
CA VAL A 81 0.30 10.26 8.90
C VAL A 81 0.51 10.80 10.31
N LEU A 82 1.09 12.00 10.48
CA LEU A 82 1.23 12.60 11.82
C LEU A 82 -0.11 12.87 12.50
N PRO A 83 -1.13 13.44 11.83
CA PRO A 83 -2.47 13.55 12.40
C PRO A 83 -3.09 12.20 12.79
N ALA A 84 -2.93 11.17 11.95
CA ALA A 84 -3.41 9.83 12.24
C ALA A 84 -2.78 9.24 13.52
N ILE A 85 -1.47 9.40 13.68
CA ILE A 85 -0.77 9.00 14.91
C ILE A 85 -1.30 9.80 16.11
N ALA A 86 -1.48 11.11 15.97
CA ALA A 86 -1.93 11.98 17.03
C ALA A 86 -3.34 11.65 17.54
N VAL A 87 -4.25 11.21 16.66
CA VAL A 87 -5.60 10.78 17.05
C VAL A 87 -5.66 9.33 17.53
N GLY A 88 -4.57 8.55 17.41
CA GLY A 88 -4.43 7.26 18.09
C GLY A 88 -4.57 6.01 17.20
N TYR A 89 -4.49 6.12 15.87
CA TYR A 89 -4.41 4.94 15.02
C TYR A 89 -3.18 4.10 15.37
N LYS A 90 -3.37 2.79 15.58
CA LYS A 90 -2.31 1.86 15.98
C LYS A 90 -1.58 1.26 14.77
N LYS A 91 -2.27 1.20 13.63
CA LYS A 91 -1.74 0.63 12.39
C LYS A 91 -2.09 1.55 11.23
N ILE A 92 -1.07 2.07 10.58
CA ILE A 92 -1.22 2.88 9.38
C ILE A 92 -0.64 2.09 8.21
N TRP A 93 -1.46 1.86 7.19
CA TRP A 93 -1.07 1.24 5.93
C TRP A 93 -1.04 2.29 4.83
N LEU A 94 -0.06 2.18 3.95
CA LEU A 94 -0.01 2.99 2.75
C LEU A 94 -0.22 2.08 1.54
N THR A 95 -1.28 2.35 0.79
CA THR A 95 -1.64 1.58 -0.40
C THR A 95 -1.50 2.48 -1.62
N GLY A 96 -0.79 2.02 -2.65
CA GLY A 96 -0.60 2.82 -3.85
C GLY A 96 -0.81 2.04 -5.13
N ILE A 97 -1.53 2.64 -6.08
CA ILE A 97 -1.72 2.13 -7.44
C ILE A 97 -0.71 2.82 -8.38
N SER A 98 0.00 2.05 -9.20
CA SER A 98 0.88 2.60 -10.25
C SER A 98 1.89 3.63 -9.68
N VAL A 99 1.81 4.90 -10.09
CA VAL A 99 2.65 5.97 -9.54
C VAL A 99 2.39 6.20 -8.05
N GLY A 100 1.17 5.97 -7.55
CA GLY A 100 0.88 5.98 -6.11
C GLY A 100 1.66 4.91 -5.37
N GLY A 101 1.87 3.73 -5.96
CA GLY A 101 2.74 2.69 -5.42
C GLY A 101 4.22 3.07 -5.40
N TYR A 102 4.68 3.76 -6.43
CA TYR A 102 6.02 4.34 -6.47
C TYR A 102 6.25 5.37 -5.34
N VAL A 103 5.26 6.26 -5.12
CA VAL A 103 5.29 7.23 -4.01
C VAL A 103 5.22 6.54 -2.65
N ALA A 104 4.44 5.47 -2.52
CA ALA A 104 4.35 4.69 -1.28
C ALA A 104 5.71 4.05 -0.90
N ILE A 105 6.45 3.52 -1.88
CA ILE A 105 7.81 2.99 -1.64
C ILE A 105 8.75 4.12 -1.22
N ALA A 106 8.72 5.27 -1.92
CA ALA A 106 9.55 6.43 -1.59
C ALA A 106 9.22 6.98 -0.19
N TYR A 107 7.95 6.99 0.20
CA TYR A 107 7.53 7.35 1.55
C TYR A 107 8.11 6.38 2.58
N ALA A 108 7.97 5.07 2.37
CA ALA A 108 8.51 4.07 3.29
C ALA A 108 10.04 4.14 3.41
N ASN A 109 10.74 4.43 2.31
CA ASN A 109 12.19 4.65 2.35
C ASN A 109 12.60 5.74 3.35
N ARG A 110 11.76 6.73 3.59
CA ARG A 110 12.03 7.85 4.50
C ARG A 110 11.38 7.69 5.87
N TYR A 111 10.21 7.06 5.96
CA TYR A 111 9.33 7.08 7.12
C TYR A 111 8.76 5.70 7.50
N ALA A 112 9.46 4.59 7.21
CA ALA A 112 8.96 3.24 7.45
C ALA A 112 8.46 2.99 8.88
N ALA A 113 9.12 3.59 9.89
CA ALA A 113 8.78 3.39 11.30
C ALA A 113 7.35 3.82 11.69
N GLN A 114 6.69 4.64 10.87
CA GLN A 114 5.31 5.07 11.09
C GLN A 114 4.28 4.16 10.43
N LEU A 115 4.72 3.18 9.63
CA LEU A 115 3.83 2.30 8.87
C LEU A 115 3.80 0.89 9.43
N ALA A 116 2.62 0.29 9.46
CA ALA A 116 2.43 -1.14 9.67
C ALA A 116 2.74 -1.93 8.38
N GLY A 117 2.53 -1.35 7.23
CA GLY A 117 2.83 -2.00 5.96
C GLY A 117 2.48 -1.19 4.72
N LEU A 118 2.85 -1.76 3.58
CA LEU A 118 2.54 -1.29 2.24
C LEU A 118 1.69 -2.32 1.50
N LEU A 119 0.70 -1.85 0.75
CA LEU A 119 0.09 -2.60 -0.34
C LEU A 119 0.40 -1.91 -1.67
N LEU A 120 1.15 -2.56 -2.50
CA LEU A 120 1.57 -2.07 -3.81
C LEU A 120 0.71 -2.72 -4.89
N LEU A 121 -0.19 -1.96 -5.50
CA LEU A 121 -1.06 -2.41 -6.58
C LEU A 121 -0.48 -1.97 -7.92
N ALA A 122 0.15 -2.90 -8.64
CA ALA A 122 0.81 -2.66 -9.92
C ALA A 122 1.71 -1.41 -9.91
N PRO A 123 2.64 -1.25 -8.95
CA PRO A 123 3.41 -0.04 -8.76
C PRO A 123 4.24 0.30 -10.00
N TYR A 124 4.40 1.59 -10.32
CA TYR A 124 5.34 2.03 -11.35
C TYR A 124 6.77 1.64 -10.94
N PRO A 125 7.48 0.84 -11.73
CA PRO A 125 8.79 0.29 -11.33
C PRO A 125 9.97 1.20 -11.65
N GLY A 126 9.72 2.41 -12.14
CA GLY A 126 10.72 3.28 -12.72
C GLY A 126 10.81 3.16 -14.25
N ASN A 127 11.70 3.93 -14.84
CA ASN A 127 11.90 3.95 -16.29
C ASN A 127 12.62 2.69 -16.79
N ARG A 128 12.69 2.54 -18.13
CA ARG A 128 13.31 1.36 -18.76
C ARG A 128 14.83 1.28 -18.58
N ILE A 129 15.50 2.40 -18.31
CA ILE A 129 16.95 2.42 -18.05
C ILE A 129 17.18 1.78 -16.70
N THR A 130 16.51 2.24 -15.66
CA THR A 130 16.59 1.71 -14.30
C THR A 130 16.24 0.21 -14.24
N THR A 131 15.08 -0.16 -14.80
CA THR A 131 14.66 -1.58 -14.79
C THR A 131 15.56 -2.46 -15.65
N GLY A 132 16.09 -1.92 -16.75
CA GLY A 132 17.06 -2.61 -17.61
C GLY A 132 18.41 -2.84 -16.94
N GLU A 133 18.92 -1.87 -16.20
CA GLU A 133 20.15 -1.99 -15.41
C GLU A 133 20.02 -3.11 -14.38
N ILE A 134 18.92 -3.13 -13.63
CA ILE A 134 18.66 -4.17 -12.61
C ILE A 134 18.53 -5.55 -13.26
N ALA A 135 17.84 -5.65 -14.40
CA ALA A 135 17.71 -6.92 -15.14
C ALA A 135 19.06 -7.43 -15.66
N LEU A 136 19.91 -6.54 -16.22
CA LEU A 136 21.25 -6.88 -16.70
C LEU A 136 22.20 -7.33 -15.59
N ALA A 137 22.01 -6.81 -14.37
CA ALA A 137 22.74 -7.24 -13.19
C ALA A 137 22.33 -8.65 -12.68
N GLY A 138 21.30 -9.26 -13.29
CA GLY A 138 20.77 -10.56 -12.86
C GLY A 138 19.61 -10.46 -11.86
N GLY A 139 18.93 -9.32 -11.79
CA GLY A 139 17.80 -9.02 -10.92
C GLY A 139 18.17 -8.29 -9.64
N VAL A 140 17.15 -7.94 -8.87
CA VAL A 140 17.30 -7.03 -7.70
C VAL A 140 18.30 -7.53 -6.67
N LYS A 141 18.34 -8.83 -6.40
CA LYS A 141 19.28 -9.41 -5.40
C LYS A 141 20.74 -9.27 -5.82
N ALA A 142 21.03 -9.43 -7.11
CA ALA A 142 22.38 -9.33 -7.66
C ALA A 142 22.79 -7.88 -7.98
N TRP A 143 21.82 -6.99 -8.18
CA TRP A 143 22.08 -5.59 -8.49
C TRP A 143 22.75 -4.88 -7.32
N MET A 144 23.90 -4.28 -7.58
CA MET A 144 24.72 -3.55 -6.58
C MET A 144 25.22 -2.26 -7.23
N PRO A 145 24.49 -1.15 -7.10
CA PRO A 145 24.95 0.12 -7.63
C PRO A 145 26.14 0.64 -6.83
N ASP A 146 27.12 1.25 -7.52
CA ASP A 146 28.29 1.84 -6.87
C ASP A 146 27.91 3.01 -5.97
N SER A 147 26.91 3.80 -6.37
CA SER A 147 26.31 4.88 -5.60
C SER A 147 24.89 5.14 -6.07
N ILE A 148 24.08 5.69 -5.19
CA ILE A 148 22.74 6.20 -5.51
C ILE A 148 22.74 7.68 -5.16
N ALA A 149 22.46 8.54 -6.14
CA ALA A 149 22.34 9.96 -5.91
C ALA A 149 21.15 10.25 -4.96
N GLU A 150 21.28 11.22 -4.07
CA GLU A 150 20.25 11.57 -3.08
C GLU A 150 18.90 11.91 -3.74
N ASP A 151 18.97 12.41 -4.96
CA ASP A 151 17.80 12.78 -5.75
C ASP A 151 17.31 11.69 -6.69
N ASP A 152 17.96 10.53 -6.78
CA ASP A 152 17.50 9.41 -7.57
C ASP A 152 16.50 8.55 -6.80
N THR A 153 15.24 8.94 -6.88
CA THR A 153 14.15 8.24 -6.22
C THR A 153 13.91 6.85 -6.80
N GLU A 154 14.18 6.61 -8.09
CA GLU A 154 13.96 5.29 -8.71
C GLU A 154 14.93 4.26 -8.16
N LEU A 155 16.23 4.54 -8.22
CA LEU A 155 17.25 3.65 -7.65
C LEU A 155 17.10 3.51 -6.13
N SER A 156 16.76 4.60 -5.44
CA SER A 156 16.50 4.58 -3.99
C SER A 156 15.33 3.66 -3.62
N ASN A 157 14.24 3.67 -4.38
CA ASN A 157 13.09 2.80 -4.19
C ASN A 157 13.47 1.31 -4.37
N TRP A 158 14.22 0.98 -5.42
CA TRP A 158 14.69 -0.38 -5.65
C TRP A 158 15.64 -0.85 -4.56
N ASN A 159 16.55 0.01 -4.10
CA ASN A 159 17.46 -0.31 -3.01
C ASN A 159 16.72 -0.51 -1.68
N TRP A 160 15.72 0.32 -1.39
CA TRP A 160 14.87 0.13 -0.21
C TRP A 160 14.12 -1.20 -0.27
N LEU A 161 13.47 -1.52 -1.39
CA LEU A 161 12.81 -2.81 -1.58
C LEU A 161 13.77 -3.97 -1.39
N LYS A 162 14.98 -3.91 -1.99
CA LYS A 162 16.00 -4.95 -1.85
C LYS A 162 16.34 -5.25 -0.40
N THR A 163 16.36 -4.24 0.46
CA THR A 163 16.81 -4.34 1.85
C THR A 163 15.69 -4.55 2.86
N HIS A 164 14.44 -4.15 2.52
CA HIS A 164 13.32 -4.14 3.46
C HIS A 164 12.12 -5.01 3.06
N ALA A 165 12.08 -5.54 1.83
CA ALA A 165 10.92 -6.29 1.33
C ALA A 165 10.57 -7.54 2.17
N ASP A 166 11.55 -8.14 2.84
CA ASP A 166 11.37 -9.30 3.73
C ASP A 166 11.64 -8.99 5.21
N CYS A 167 11.71 -7.71 5.59
CA CYS A 167 11.87 -7.32 6.98
C CYS A 167 10.60 -7.59 7.80
N ALA A 168 10.80 -7.86 9.11
CA ALA A 168 9.72 -8.06 10.05
C ALA A 168 9.03 -6.75 10.47
N ASP A 169 9.76 -5.63 10.36
CA ASP A 169 9.32 -4.32 10.89
C ASP A 169 8.23 -3.65 10.04
N ILE A 170 8.16 -3.99 8.75
CA ILE A 170 7.15 -3.48 7.84
C ILE A 170 6.68 -4.59 6.89
N GLU A 171 5.36 -4.78 6.80
CA GLU A 171 4.79 -5.76 5.88
C GLU A 171 4.66 -5.14 4.47
N VAL A 172 5.30 -5.72 3.45
CA VAL A 172 5.17 -5.27 2.06
C VAL A 172 4.43 -6.32 1.25
N TYR A 173 3.28 -5.96 0.70
CA TYR A 173 2.46 -6.77 -0.21
C TYR A 173 2.51 -6.21 -1.62
N LEU A 174 2.57 -7.09 -2.61
CA LEU A 174 2.56 -6.76 -4.04
C LEU A 174 1.45 -7.50 -4.75
N GLY A 175 0.57 -6.75 -5.40
CA GLY A 175 -0.45 -7.29 -6.30
C GLY A 175 -0.28 -6.74 -7.72
N TYR A 176 -0.36 -7.61 -8.76
CA TYR A 176 -0.27 -7.16 -10.15
C TYR A 176 -0.90 -8.12 -11.15
N GLY A 177 -1.29 -7.57 -12.31
CA GLY A 177 -1.77 -8.33 -13.45
C GLY A 177 -0.62 -8.97 -14.25
N ARG A 178 -0.82 -10.19 -14.75
CA ARG A 178 0.19 -10.87 -15.57
C ARG A 178 0.45 -10.20 -16.92
N ASP A 179 -0.56 -9.50 -17.41
CA ASP A 179 -0.55 -8.85 -18.73
C ASP A 179 -0.33 -7.33 -18.58
N ASP A 180 0.06 -6.89 -17.37
CA ASP A 180 0.36 -5.50 -17.06
C ASP A 180 1.58 -5.02 -17.87
N ARG A 181 1.51 -3.78 -18.38
CA ARG A 181 2.61 -3.17 -19.14
C ARG A 181 3.93 -3.05 -18.37
N PHE A 182 3.87 -3.18 -17.04
CA PHE A 182 5.03 -3.17 -16.13
C PHE A 182 5.30 -4.54 -15.51
N ALA A 183 4.71 -5.61 -16.04
CA ALA A 183 4.79 -6.96 -15.46
C ALA A 183 6.22 -7.46 -15.23
N ASP A 184 7.17 -7.10 -16.10
CA ASP A 184 8.58 -7.47 -15.92
C ASP A 184 9.19 -6.82 -14.67
N GLY A 185 8.89 -5.54 -14.42
CA GLY A 185 9.30 -4.84 -13.20
C GLY A 185 8.64 -5.43 -11.95
N HIS A 186 7.35 -5.74 -12.04
CA HIS A 186 6.64 -6.40 -10.94
C HIS A 186 7.18 -7.80 -10.63
N LEU A 187 7.57 -8.55 -11.67
CA LEU A 187 8.21 -9.85 -11.49
C LEU A 187 9.55 -9.73 -10.74
N MET A 188 10.35 -8.71 -11.04
CA MET A 188 11.59 -8.44 -10.31
C MET A 188 11.31 -8.09 -8.84
N MET A 189 10.28 -7.27 -8.55
CA MET A 189 9.85 -7.00 -7.17
C MET A 189 9.38 -8.28 -6.46
N ALA A 190 8.59 -9.12 -7.14
CA ALA A 190 8.09 -10.37 -6.60
C ALA A 190 9.20 -11.36 -6.19
N GLN A 191 10.37 -11.31 -6.84
CA GLN A 191 11.50 -12.20 -6.54
C GLN A 191 12.18 -11.91 -5.19
N ILE A 192 11.96 -10.74 -4.62
CA ILE A 192 12.53 -10.31 -3.33
C ILE A 192 11.53 -10.33 -2.19
N LEU A 193 10.26 -10.52 -2.48
CA LEU A 193 9.18 -10.60 -1.50
C LEU A 193 8.86 -12.05 -1.08
N PRO A 194 8.40 -12.29 0.14
CA PRO A 194 7.82 -13.57 0.53
C PRO A 194 6.65 -13.97 -0.38
N LYS A 195 6.60 -15.21 -0.83
CA LYS A 195 5.60 -15.67 -1.80
C LYS A 195 4.15 -15.41 -1.35
N HIS A 196 3.86 -15.53 -0.06
CA HIS A 196 2.53 -15.28 0.50
C HIS A 196 2.13 -13.79 0.56
N ARG A 197 3.05 -12.89 0.21
CA ARG A 197 2.81 -11.45 0.09
C ARG A 197 2.76 -10.99 -1.36
N VAL A 198 2.78 -11.92 -2.31
CA VAL A 198 2.68 -11.63 -3.74
C VAL A 198 1.42 -12.23 -4.31
N ASP A 199 0.57 -11.40 -4.87
CA ASP A 199 -0.62 -11.81 -5.61
C ASP A 199 -0.49 -11.45 -7.08
N ARG A 200 -0.55 -12.46 -7.97
CA ARG A 200 -0.40 -12.32 -9.40
C ARG A 200 -1.60 -12.94 -10.11
N ILE A 201 -2.47 -12.12 -10.63
CA ILE A 201 -3.68 -12.55 -11.31
C ILE A 201 -3.61 -12.32 -12.83
N ALA A 202 -4.58 -12.82 -13.59
CA ALA A 202 -4.72 -12.49 -15.01
C ALA A 202 -5.20 -11.04 -15.15
N GLY A 203 -4.78 -10.37 -16.21
CA GLY A 203 -5.25 -9.04 -16.59
C GLY A 203 -4.16 -7.98 -16.67
N GLU A 204 -4.58 -6.81 -17.09
CA GLU A 204 -3.74 -5.68 -17.47
C GLU A 204 -3.66 -4.62 -16.35
N HIS A 205 -3.09 -3.44 -16.66
CA HIS A 205 -2.94 -2.28 -15.77
C HIS A 205 -4.25 -1.49 -15.66
N THR A 206 -5.27 -2.08 -15.03
CA THR A 206 -6.65 -1.57 -15.03
C THR A 206 -7.34 -1.69 -13.68
N TRP A 207 -8.37 -0.86 -13.44
CA TRP A 207 -9.16 -0.85 -12.22
C TRP A 207 -9.75 -2.21 -11.83
N PRO A 208 -10.34 -3.02 -12.73
CA PRO A 208 -10.85 -4.33 -12.33
C PRO A 208 -9.80 -5.25 -11.72
N VAL A 209 -8.55 -5.18 -12.23
CA VAL A 209 -7.42 -5.96 -11.70
C VAL A 209 -7.02 -5.44 -10.33
N TRP A 210 -6.87 -4.13 -10.18
CA TRP A 210 -6.49 -3.52 -8.88
C TRP A 210 -7.56 -3.74 -7.82
N HIS A 211 -8.84 -3.66 -8.19
CA HIS A 211 -9.94 -3.95 -7.27
C HIS A 211 -9.93 -5.42 -6.82
N GLN A 212 -9.74 -6.38 -7.73
CA GLN A 212 -9.64 -7.79 -7.34
C GLN A 212 -8.44 -8.04 -6.41
N LEU A 213 -7.30 -7.43 -6.67
CA LEU A 213 -6.11 -7.51 -5.81
C LEU A 213 -6.35 -6.86 -4.43
N TRP A 214 -7.12 -5.77 -4.38
CA TRP A 214 -7.56 -5.15 -3.15
C TRP A 214 -8.44 -6.10 -2.32
N CYS A 215 -9.44 -6.74 -2.96
CA CYS A 215 -10.29 -7.74 -2.33
C CYS A 215 -9.45 -8.89 -1.74
N ASN A 216 -8.55 -9.46 -2.54
CA ASN A 216 -7.68 -10.55 -2.12
C ASN A 216 -6.79 -10.16 -0.93
N PHE A 217 -6.22 -8.95 -0.94
CA PHE A 217 -5.43 -8.45 0.18
C PHE A 217 -6.24 -8.33 1.46
N LEU A 218 -7.45 -7.78 1.40
CA LEU A 218 -8.30 -7.65 2.57
C LEU A 218 -8.69 -9.01 3.13
N ASP A 219 -9.05 -9.96 2.28
CA ASP A 219 -9.42 -11.31 2.67
C ASP A 219 -8.25 -12.03 3.38
N ASN A 220 -7.09 -12.03 2.76
CA ASN A 220 -5.90 -12.72 3.29
C ASN A 220 -5.32 -12.02 4.55
N ARG A 221 -5.38 -10.70 4.62
CA ARG A 221 -4.69 -9.95 5.67
C ARG A 221 -5.55 -9.64 6.88
N PHE A 222 -6.84 -9.39 6.68
CA PHE A 222 -7.74 -8.90 7.73
C PHE A 222 -8.85 -9.91 8.06
N VAL A 223 -9.50 -10.51 7.08
CA VAL A 223 -10.62 -11.45 7.33
C VAL A 223 -10.10 -12.76 7.93
N GLU A 224 -9.13 -13.43 7.32
CA GLU A 224 -8.59 -14.70 7.83
C GLU A 224 -7.99 -14.56 9.24
N LYS A 225 -7.25 -13.47 9.49
CA LYS A 225 -6.67 -13.23 10.83
C LYS A 225 -7.74 -12.97 11.90
N SER A 226 -8.85 -12.35 11.55
CA SER A 226 -10.00 -12.18 12.47
C SER A 226 -10.63 -13.52 12.84
N ILE A 227 -10.83 -14.40 11.89
CA ILE A 227 -11.41 -15.73 12.10
C ILE A 227 -10.51 -16.55 13.04
N ILE A 228 -9.21 -16.60 12.78
CA ILE A 228 -8.23 -17.33 13.59
C ILE A 228 -8.21 -16.79 15.03
N LYS A 229 -8.19 -15.47 15.21
CA LYS A 229 -8.20 -14.83 16.53
C LYS A 229 -9.46 -15.19 17.31
N ASN A 230 -10.63 -15.16 16.69
CA ASN A 230 -11.89 -15.51 17.32
C ASN A 230 -11.98 -16.98 17.69
N GLN A 231 -11.42 -17.90 16.91
CA GLN A 231 -11.33 -19.33 17.23
C GLN A 231 -10.41 -19.59 18.43
N LEU A 232 -9.25 -18.92 18.50
CA LEU A 232 -8.33 -19.05 19.64
C LEU A 232 -8.93 -18.52 20.95
N VAL A 233 -9.67 -17.41 20.90
CA VAL A 233 -10.37 -16.88 22.09
C VAL A 233 -11.43 -17.85 22.58
N LYS A 234 -12.23 -18.45 21.68
CA LYS A 234 -13.23 -19.46 22.06
C LYS A 234 -12.61 -20.73 22.62
N ALA A 235 -11.47 -21.17 22.10
CA ALA A 235 -10.76 -22.37 22.60
C ALA A 235 -10.14 -22.17 23.99
N ASN A 236 -9.78 -20.95 24.36
CA ASN A 236 -9.21 -20.63 25.67
C ASN A 236 -10.28 -20.40 26.77
N HIS A 237 -11.56 -20.36 26.41
CA HIS A 237 -12.68 -20.18 27.34
C HIS A 237 -13.58 -21.45 27.46
N ALA A 238 -13.21 -22.52 26.80
CA ALA A 238 -13.87 -23.86 26.88
C ALA A 238 -13.03 -24.87 27.69
#